data_ebcbefc25d4ffcb497b2f0cf3bdf85b7
#
_entry.id   ebcbefc25d4ffcb497b2f0cf3bdf85b7
#
_cell.length_a   1.000
_cell.length_b   1.000
_cell.length_c   1.000
_cell.angle_alpha   90.00
_cell.angle_beta   90.00
_cell.angle_gamma   90.00
#
_symmetry.space_group_name_H-M   'P 1'
#
loop_
_entity.id
_entity.type
_entity.pdbx_description
1 polymer ?
#
loop_
_entity_poly.entity_id
_entity_poly.type
_entity_poly.pdbx_seq_one_letter_code
_entity_poly.pdbx_strand_id
1 'polypeptide(L)'
;MNAINTDKKVQLTYGGLKSSTDTSGADYTIIGIPFDIRTTYRPGTRFGPDGIRRAFSTDSVNEAVGIDTSKYVKGVDYGDLDMWNAEKAYLGSIPQEIKAILETGTIPIVLGGDHSITFPELLAYKDVYGPVSIIHFDSHTDTWGSDTDKEHHDHSTPFRRAIEYDCIDPVSYT
;
A
#
# COMPACT_ATOMS: atom_id res chain seq x y z
N MET A 1 30.17 -11.86 -31.51
CA MET A 1 30.19 -11.30 -30.14
C MET A 1 28.77 -10.84 -29.85
N ASN A 2 28.04 -11.62 -29.06
CA ASN A 2 26.69 -11.21 -28.62
C ASN A 2 26.86 -10.12 -27.56
N ALA A 3 26.32 -8.95 -27.82
CA ALA A 3 26.27 -7.88 -26.85
C ALA A 3 25.51 -8.39 -25.60
N ILE A 4 26.19 -8.40 -24.46
CA ILE A 4 25.58 -8.67 -23.17
C ILE A 4 24.60 -7.51 -22.92
N ASN A 5 23.30 -7.79 -22.94
CA ASN A 5 22.28 -6.81 -22.61
C ASN A 5 22.40 -6.52 -21.10
N THR A 6 23.09 -5.42 -20.75
CA THR A 6 23.36 -4.99 -19.38
C THR A 6 22.17 -4.28 -18.72
N ASP A 7 21.04 -4.12 -19.41
CA ASP A 7 19.91 -3.31 -18.96
C ASP A 7 18.80 -4.09 -18.24
N LYS A 8 18.99 -5.38 -17.99
CA LYS A 8 18.12 -6.10 -17.06
C LYS A 8 18.51 -5.77 -15.63
N LYS A 9 18.06 -4.63 -15.12
CA LYS A 9 17.96 -4.46 -13.67
C LYS A 9 17.06 -5.59 -13.17
N VAL A 10 17.63 -6.52 -12.41
CA VAL A 10 16.83 -7.49 -11.67
C VAL A 10 16.03 -6.68 -10.66
N GLN A 11 14.75 -6.50 -10.92
CA GLN A 11 13.88 -5.81 -9.99
C GLN A 11 13.75 -6.69 -8.75
N LEU A 12 14.10 -6.13 -7.60
CA LEU A 12 13.88 -6.80 -6.33
C LEU A 12 12.37 -6.87 -6.07
N THR A 13 11.86 -8.09 -5.90
CA THR A 13 10.44 -8.33 -5.61
C THR A 13 10.26 -8.94 -4.23
N TYR A 14 9.10 -8.75 -3.64
CA TYR A 14 8.75 -9.35 -2.36
C TYR A 14 8.73 -10.89 -2.50
N GLY A 15 9.55 -11.56 -1.71
CA GLY A 15 9.59 -13.04 -1.67
C GLY A 15 9.84 -13.72 -3.03
N GLY A 16 10.47 -13.04 -3.98
CA GLY A 16 10.69 -13.62 -5.33
C GLY A 16 9.44 -13.71 -6.20
N LEU A 17 8.36 -13.01 -5.85
CA LEU A 17 7.15 -12.95 -6.66
C LEU A 17 7.43 -12.42 -8.08
N LYS A 18 6.60 -12.80 -9.03
CA LYS A 18 6.65 -12.25 -10.38
C LYS A 18 6.39 -10.75 -10.33
N SER A 19 7.28 -9.94 -10.91
CA SER A 19 7.02 -8.52 -11.15
C SER A 19 6.03 -8.37 -12.32
N SER A 20 4.91 -7.69 -12.08
CA SER A 20 3.88 -7.47 -13.09
C SER A 20 2.94 -6.33 -12.69
N THR A 21 2.62 -5.46 -13.62
CA THR A 21 1.51 -4.50 -13.50
C THR A 21 0.17 -5.09 -13.93
N ASP A 22 0.18 -6.24 -14.60
CA ASP A 22 -1.03 -7.04 -14.81
C ASP A 22 -1.24 -7.93 -13.59
N THR A 23 -2.28 -7.62 -12.82
CA THR A 23 -2.66 -8.32 -11.59
C THR A 23 -3.79 -9.32 -11.79
N SER A 24 -4.26 -9.50 -13.03
CA SER A 24 -5.36 -10.40 -13.35
C SER A 24 -5.05 -11.85 -12.97
N GLY A 25 -5.96 -12.46 -12.21
CA GLY A 25 -5.82 -13.84 -11.76
C GLY A 25 -4.80 -14.06 -10.63
N ALA A 26 -4.28 -13.00 -10.02
CA ALA A 26 -3.58 -13.06 -8.75
C ALA A 26 -4.60 -13.03 -7.59
N ASP A 27 -4.28 -13.75 -6.51
CA ASP A 27 -5.07 -13.69 -5.28
C ASP A 27 -4.71 -12.43 -4.47
N TYR A 28 -3.44 -12.02 -4.52
CA TYR A 28 -2.96 -10.80 -3.87
C TYR A 28 -1.89 -10.09 -4.69
N THR A 29 -1.77 -8.79 -4.47
CA THR A 29 -0.81 -7.91 -5.15
C THR A 29 -0.01 -7.11 -4.12
N ILE A 30 1.31 -7.24 -4.14
CA ILE A 30 2.21 -6.39 -3.35
C ILE A 30 2.43 -5.10 -4.12
N ILE A 31 2.21 -3.95 -3.48
CA ILE A 31 2.44 -2.64 -4.05
C ILE A 31 3.16 -1.74 -3.04
N GLY A 32 4.20 -1.05 -3.47
CA GLY A 32 4.92 -0.10 -2.63
C GLY A 32 4.46 1.34 -2.85
N ILE A 33 4.30 2.07 -1.74
CA ILE A 33 4.03 3.52 -1.76
C ILE A 33 5.14 4.23 -0.97
N PRO A 34 6.26 4.58 -1.62
CA PRO A 34 7.42 5.21 -0.98
C PRO A 34 7.16 6.70 -0.69
N PHE A 35 6.23 6.98 0.22
CA PHE A 35 5.75 8.30 0.57
C PHE A 35 6.11 8.65 2.03
N ASP A 36 6.63 9.85 2.30
CA ASP A 36 6.97 10.28 3.67
C ASP A 36 7.06 11.80 3.85
N ILE A 37 6.39 12.55 2.97
CA ILE A 37 6.40 14.02 3.05
C ILE A 37 5.40 14.57 4.08
N ARG A 38 4.60 13.71 4.70
CA ARG A 38 3.59 14.08 5.70
C ARG A 38 3.96 13.62 7.13
N THR A 39 5.22 13.29 7.34
CA THR A 39 5.75 13.02 8.67
C THR A 39 5.99 14.31 9.44
N THR A 40 5.69 14.35 10.75
CA THR A 40 5.91 15.53 11.59
C THR A 40 7.33 15.65 12.11
N TYR A 41 8.16 14.60 11.98
CA TYR A 41 9.53 14.61 12.49
C TYR A 41 10.54 14.30 11.38
N ARG A 42 11.08 13.10 11.30
CA ARG A 42 12.12 12.77 10.33
C ARG A 42 11.55 11.97 9.17
N PRO A 43 11.73 12.39 7.91
CA PRO A 43 11.43 11.54 6.77
C PRO A 43 12.38 10.33 6.72
N GLY A 44 11.99 9.29 6.00
CA GLY A 44 12.78 8.07 5.85
C GLY A 44 11.92 6.83 5.63
N THR A 45 10.63 6.88 5.97
CA THR A 45 9.70 5.76 5.76
C THR A 45 9.48 5.45 4.28
N ARG A 46 9.79 6.38 3.35
CA ARG A 46 9.83 6.11 1.90
C ARG A 46 10.72 4.93 1.51
N PHE A 47 11.69 4.57 2.34
CA PHE A 47 12.56 3.41 2.11
C PHE A 47 11.94 2.10 2.64
N GLY A 48 10.75 2.15 3.25
CA GLY A 48 10.06 0.99 3.78
C GLY A 48 9.81 -0.10 2.75
N PRO A 49 9.21 0.19 1.59
CA PRO A 49 8.94 -0.82 0.57
C PRO A 49 10.19 -1.57 0.11
N ASP A 50 11.29 -0.85 -0.18
CA ASP A 50 12.57 -1.47 -0.55
C ASP A 50 13.18 -2.26 0.61
N GLY A 51 13.15 -1.70 1.83
CA GLY A 51 13.67 -2.35 3.03
C GLY A 51 12.95 -3.67 3.34
N ILE A 52 11.62 -3.69 3.22
CA ILE A 52 10.80 -4.88 3.43
C ILE A 52 11.11 -5.94 2.39
N ARG A 53 11.20 -5.58 1.10
CA ARG A 53 11.54 -6.53 0.04
C ARG A 53 12.93 -7.14 0.23
N ARG A 54 13.91 -6.35 0.69
CA ARG A 54 15.27 -6.84 0.98
C ARG A 54 15.32 -7.76 2.18
N ALA A 55 14.53 -7.50 3.19
CA ALA A 55 14.50 -8.31 4.40
C ALA A 55 13.75 -9.64 4.23
N PHE A 56 12.84 -9.72 3.26
CA PHE A 56 12.05 -10.91 3.05
C PHE A 56 12.85 -11.99 2.31
N SER A 57 13.04 -13.14 2.96
CA SER A 57 13.65 -14.31 2.32
C SER A 57 12.66 -14.96 1.33
N THR A 58 13.21 -15.70 0.36
CA THR A 58 12.42 -16.41 -0.65
C THR A 58 11.69 -17.65 -0.12
N ASP A 59 11.69 -17.86 1.19
CA ASP A 59 11.02 -19.00 1.81
C ASP A 59 9.54 -18.71 1.98
N SER A 60 8.71 -19.39 1.20
CA SER A 60 7.25 -19.29 1.24
C SER A 60 6.61 -20.17 2.32
N VAL A 61 7.41 -20.87 3.10
CA VAL A 61 6.91 -21.77 4.14
C VAL A 61 6.55 -20.97 5.40
N ASN A 62 5.29 -21.03 5.79
CA ASN A 62 4.87 -20.57 7.11
C ASN A 62 5.26 -21.62 8.15
N GLU A 63 6.34 -21.39 8.88
CA GLU A 63 6.90 -22.33 9.85
C GLU A 63 5.92 -22.69 10.97
N ALA A 64 5.03 -21.76 11.38
CA ALA A 64 4.09 -22.00 12.46
C ALA A 64 3.04 -23.08 12.14
N VAL A 65 2.69 -23.21 10.87
CA VAL A 65 1.69 -24.19 10.39
C VAL A 65 2.26 -25.21 9.40
N GLY A 66 3.53 -25.08 9.03
CA GLY A 66 4.20 -26.01 8.10
C GLY A 66 3.64 -25.98 6.68
N ILE A 67 3.02 -24.86 6.28
CA ILE A 67 2.36 -24.73 4.97
C ILE A 67 3.22 -23.87 4.04
N ASP A 68 3.53 -24.40 2.86
CA ASP A 68 4.08 -23.64 1.76
C ASP A 68 2.95 -22.86 1.06
N THR A 69 2.87 -21.56 1.37
CA THR A 69 1.79 -20.70 0.89
C THR A 69 1.80 -20.53 -0.63
N SER A 70 2.96 -20.65 -1.30
CA SER A 70 3.06 -20.53 -2.76
C SER A 70 2.26 -21.59 -3.53
N LYS A 71 1.92 -22.68 -2.88
CA LYS A 71 1.10 -23.76 -3.46
C LYS A 71 -0.39 -23.47 -3.47
N TYR A 72 -0.83 -22.50 -2.67
CA TYR A 72 -2.25 -22.24 -2.41
C TYR A 72 -2.71 -20.86 -2.87
N VAL A 73 -1.81 -19.88 -2.88
CA VAL A 73 -2.12 -18.51 -3.25
C VAL A 73 -1.11 -17.96 -4.25
N LYS A 74 -1.60 -17.23 -5.23
CA LYS A 74 -0.79 -16.60 -6.29
C LYS A 74 -0.63 -15.13 -6.00
N GLY A 75 0.60 -14.68 -5.83
CA GLY A 75 0.93 -13.27 -5.65
C GLY A 75 1.65 -12.69 -6.85
N VAL A 76 1.53 -11.40 -7.02
CA VAL A 76 2.37 -10.59 -7.91
C VAL A 76 2.94 -9.40 -7.15
N ASP A 77 4.12 -8.93 -7.54
CA ASP A 77 4.68 -7.68 -7.06
C ASP A 77 4.51 -6.62 -8.16
N TYR A 78 3.63 -5.66 -7.89
CA TYR A 78 3.33 -4.54 -8.79
C TYR A 78 4.50 -3.56 -8.89
N GLY A 79 5.37 -3.56 -7.88
CA GLY A 79 6.46 -2.61 -7.72
C GLY A 79 6.04 -1.41 -6.87
N ASP A 80 6.83 -0.35 -6.96
CA ASP A 80 6.58 0.90 -6.25
C ASP A 80 5.90 1.92 -7.16
N LEU A 81 4.95 2.67 -6.59
CA LEU A 81 4.37 3.82 -7.28
C LEU A 81 5.42 4.91 -7.49
N ASP A 82 5.32 5.60 -8.63
CA ASP A 82 6.15 6.77 -8.89
C ASP A 82 5.72 7.96 -8.03
N MET A 83 6.61 8.38 -7.13
CA MET A 83 6.42 9.51 -6.21
C MET A 83 7.21 10.75 -6.66
N TRP A 84 7.55 10.91 -7.93
CA TRP A 84 8.27 12.08 -8.44
C TRP A 84 7.60 13.41 -8.02
N ASN A 85 6.27 13.47 -8.05
CA ASN A 85 5.49 14.57 -7.50
C ASN A 85 4.56 14.01 -6.41
N ALA A 86 5.12 13.78 -5.24
CA ALA A 86 4.44 13.12 -4.14
C ALA A 86 3.16 13.85 -3.68
N GLU A 87 3.16 15.19 -3.65
CA GLU A 87 1.95 15.95 -3.30
C GLU A 87 0.80 15.70 -4.28
N LYS A 88 1.10 15.69 -5.57
CA LYS A 88 0.09 15.39 -6.59
C LYS A 88 -0.32 13.92 -6.58
N ALA A 89 0.60 13.02 -6.26
CA ALA A 89 0.34 11.59 -6.20
C ALA A 89 -0.60 11.23 -5.06
N TYR A 90 -0.57 11.95 -3.95
CA TYR A 90 -1.30 11.64 -2.73
C TYR A 90 -2.80 11.44 -2.96
N LEU A 91 -3.49 12.40 -3.55
CA LEU A 91 -4.91 12.27 -3.91
C LEU A 91 -5.14 12.00 -5.41
N GLY A 92 -4.08 11.73 -6.15
CA GLY A 92 -4.10 11.45 -7.58
C GLY A 92 -3.78 9.99 -7.88
N SER A 93 -2.50 9.67 -8.11
CA SER A 93 -2.12 8.33 -8.56
C SER A 93 -2.29 7.26 -7.48
N ILE A 94 -2.13 7.56 -6.19
CA ILE A 94 -2.31 6.54 -5.13
C ILE A 94 -3.71 5.94 -5.19
N PRO A 95 -4.82 6.71 -5.04
CA PRO A 95 -6.15 6.10 -5.09
C PRO A 95 -6.48 5.49 -6.46
N GLN A 96 -5.97 6.05 -7.55
CA GLN A 96 -6.22 5.51 -8.89
C GLN A 96 -5.58 4.14 -9.10
N GLU A 97 -4.33 3.95 -8.69
CA GLU A 97 -3.62 2.67 -8.85
C GLU A 97 -4.18 1.60 -7.91
N ILE A 98 -4.48 1.94 -6.66
CA ILE A 98 -5.13 1.02 -5.72
C ILE A 98 -6.50 0.59 -6.25
N LYS A 99 -7.30 1.53 -6.77
CA LYS A 99 -8.59 1.24 -7.40
C LYS A 99 -8.44 0.27 -8.58
N ALA A 100 -7.49 0.53 -9.48
CA ALA A 100 -7.25 -0.34 -10.64
C ALA A 100 -6.88 -1.77 -10.20
N ILE A 101 -6.09 -1.92 -9.13
CA ILE A 101 -5.76 -3.23 -8.55
C ILE A 101 -7.03 -3.90 -7.98
N LEU A 102 -7.83 -3.17 -7.20
CA LEU A 102 -9.08 -3.69 -6.61
C LEU A 102 -10.07 -4.16 -7.68
N GLU A 103 -10.19 -3.44 -8.79
CA GLU A 103 -11.08 -3.76 -9.91
C GLU A 103 -10.69 -5.08 -10.62
N THR A 104 -9.46 -5.56 -10.50
CA THR A 104 -9.07 -6.90 -10.99
C THR A 104 -9.49 -8.04 -10.06
N GLY A 105 -10.01 -7.72 -8.88
CA GLY A 105 -10.46 -8.69 -7.86
C GLY A 105 -9.33 -9.25 -7.00
N THR A 106 -8.11 -8.72 -7.11
CA THR A 106 -6.97 -9.11 -6.26
C THR A 106 -6.96 -8.26 -4.98
N ILE A 107 -6.37 -8.81 -3.92
CA ILE A 107 -6.22 -8.13 -2.63
C ILE A 107 -4.90 -7.35 -2.62
N PRO A 108 -4.92 -6.01 -2.59
CA PRO A 108 -3.69 -5.24 -2.44
C PRO A 108 -3.10 -5.41 -1.03
N ILE A 109 -1.80 -5.64 -0.97
CA ILE A 109 -0.99 -5.58 0.25
C ILE A 109 -0.01 -4.44 0.04
N VAL A 110 -0.27 -3.33 0.72
CA VAL A 110 0.47 -2.09 0.54
C VAL A 110 1.68 -2.06 1.47
N LEU A 111 2.85 -1.81 0.90
CA LEU A 111 4.08 -1.55 1.65
C LEU A 111 4.26 -0.04 1.73
N GLY A 112 4.06 0.53 2.89
CA GLY A 112 4.17 1.98 3.11
C GLY A 112 5.58 2.41 3.45
N GLY A 113 5.64 3.54 3.46
CA GLY A 113 5.62 4.95 3.64
C GLY A 113 5.10 5.38 5.00
N ASP A 114 4.80 6.64 5.12
CA ASP A 114 4.15 7.16 6.32
C ASP A 114 2.64 6.83 6.34
N HIS A 115 2.03 6.91 7.51
CA HIS A 115 0.65 6.43 7.71
C HIS A 115 -0.41 7.28 6.99
N SER A 116 -0.07 8.46 6.50
CA SER A 116 -1.02 9.30 5.76
C SER A 116 -1.54 8.63 4.48
N ILE A 117 -0.77 7.69 3.89
CA ILE A 117 -1.18 6.95 2.67
C ILE A 117 -2.46 6.14 2.84
N THR A 118 -2.82 5.77 4.07
CA THR A 118 -4.04 5.01 4.36
C THR A 118 -5.30 5.76 3.93
N PHE A 119 -5.33 7.08 4.02
CA PHE A 119 -6.51 7.83 3.58
C PHE A 119 -6.75 7.73 2.06
N PRO A 120 -5.79 8.00 1.17
CA PRO A 120 -5.99 7.79 -0.27
C PRO A 120 -6.25 6.32 -0.64
N GLU A 121 -5.72 5.35 0.10
CA GLU A 121 -6.09 3.95 -0.09
C GLU A 121 -7.58 3.72 0.21
N LEU A 122 -8.08 4.23 1.34
CA LEU A 122 -9.49 4.10 1.72
C LEU A 122 -10.44 4.82 0.75
N LEU A 123 -10.02 5.89 0.09
CA LEU A 123 -10.77 6.50 -1.02
C LEU A 123 -10.98 5.49 -2.16
N ALA A 124 -9.93 4.74 -2.53
CA ALA A 124 -10.04 3.72 -3.56
C ALA A 124 -10.99 2.57 -3.16
N TYR A 125 -10.90 2.11 -1.90
CA TYR A 125 -11.82 1.10 -1.38
C TYR A 125 -13.27 1.58 -1.39
N LYS A 126 -13.52 2.82 -0.95
CA LYS A 126 -14.85 3.43 -1.01
C LYS A 126 -15.39 3.47 -2.44
N ASP A 127 -14.55 3.84 -3.40
CA ASP A 127 -14.96 3.94 -4.81
C ASP A 127 -15.39 2.58 -5.40
N VAL A 128 -14.78 1.48 -4.94
CA VAL A 128 -15.07 0.13 -5.46
C VAL A 128 -16.16 -0.57 -4.67
N TYR A 129 -16.15 -0.45 -3.33
CA TYR A 129 -17.00 -1.25 -2.45
C TYR A 129 -17.99 -0.42 -1.61
N GLY A 130 -17.90 0.91 -1.63
CA GLY A 130 -18.57 1.76 -0.66
C GLY A 130 -17.79 1.85 0.66
N PRO A 131 -18.39 2.43 1.71
CA PRO A 131 -17.75 2.49 3.03
C PRO A 131 -17.34 1.10 3.54
N VAL A 132 -16.14 1.00 4.11
CA VAL A 132 -15.59 -0.27 4.59
C VAL A 132 -15.40 -0.28 6.10
N SER A 133 -15.43 -1.47 6.70
CA SER A 133 -14.97 -1.68 8.07
C SER A 133 -13.46 -1.89 8.08
N ILE A 134 -12.78 -1.37 9.10
CA ILE A 134 -11.34 -1.53 9.27
C ILE A 134 -11.00 -2.21 10.59
N ILE A 135 -9.88 -2.95 10.58
CA ILE A 135 -9.20 -3.40 11.79
C ILE A 135 -7.85 -2.69 11.80
N HIS A 136 -7.62 -1.88 12.83
CA HIS A 136 -6.44 -1.04 12.95
C HIS A 136 -5.56 -1.54 14.11
N PHE A 137 -4.33 -1.94 13.80
CA PHE A 137 -3.32 -2.34 14.78
C PHE A 137 -2.28 -1.24 14.90
N ASP A 138 -2.45 -0.34 15.84
CA ASP A 138 -1.57 0.79 16.11
C ASP A 138 -1.60 1.18 17.56
N SER A 139 -0.63 1.96 18.03
CA SER A 139 -0.62 2.56 19.37
C SER A 139 -1.41 3.89 19.44
N HIS A 140 -1.84 4.43 18.30
CA HIS A 140 -2.58 5.67 18.16
C HIS A 140 -3.88 5.45 17.40
N THR A 141 -4.82 6.37 17.53
CA THR A 141 -6.10 6.32 16.79
C THR A 141 -6.02 6.95 15.41
N ASP A 142 -5.04 7.80 15.18
CA ASP A 142 -4.81 8.59 13.96
C ASP A 142 -6.06 9.32 13.43
N THR A 143 -6.80 9.85 14.39
CA THR A 143 -8.01 10.66 14.19
C THR A 143 -7.80 12.13 14.54
N TRP A 144 -6.55 12.59 14.58
CA TRP A 144 -6.22 13.98 14.85
C TRP A 144 -6.79 14.90 13.77
N GLY A 145 -7.03 16.14 14.15
CA GLY A 145 -7.53 17.18 13.28
C GLY A 145 -8.52 18.10 13.97
N SER A 146 -8.81 19.23 13.35
CA SER A 146 -9.85 20.16 13.79
C SER A 146 -10.94 20.25 12.73
N ASP A 147 -12.15 20.63 13.13
CA ASP A 147 -13.27 20.86 12.20
C ASP A 147 -13.02 22.04 11.26
N THR A 148 -12.04 22.89 11.59
CA THR A 148 -11.68 24.10 10.83
C THR A 148 -10.55 23.85 9.81
N ASP A 149 -9.86 22.72 9.86
CA ASP A 149 -8.75 22.38 8.97
C ASP A 149 -8.92 21.00 8.35
N LYS A 150 -9.88 20.92 7.41
CA LYS A 150 -10.18 19.69 6.68
C LYS A 150 -9.16 19.34 5.60
N GLU A 151 -8.34 20.30 5.21
CA GLU A 151 -7.29 20.12 4.19
C GLU A 151 -5.96 19.62 4.79
N HIS A 152 -5.87 19.57 6.13
CA HIS A 152 -4.68 19.06 6.78
C HIS A 152 -4.62 17.54 6.70
N HIS A 153 -3.62 17.04 6.02
CA HIS A 153 -3.35 15.62 5.85
C HIS A 153 -1.93 15.32 6.33
N ASP A 154 -1.79 14.59 7.41
CA ASP A 154 -0.52 14.05 7.88
C ASP A 154 -0.69 12.59 8.38
N HIS A 155 0.38 12.01 8.88
CA HIS A 155 0.39 10.63 9.36
C HIS A 155 -0.51 10.38 10.58
N SER A 156 -1.01 11.42 11.25
CA SER A 156 -1.89 11.32 12.43
C SER A 156 -3.38 11.55 12.11
N THR A 157 -3.71 11.82 10.84
CA THR A 157 -5.06 12.23 10.43
C THR A 157 -5.82 11.25 9.52
N PRO A 158 -5.26 10.10 9.05
CA PRO A 158 -5.86 9.34 7.97
C PRO A 158 -7.26 8.85 8.28
N PHE A 159 -7.53 8.38 9.49
CA PHE A 159 -8.87 7.90 9.84
C PHE A 159 -9.85 9.02 10.10
N ARG A 160 -9.40 10.19 10.58
CA ARG A 160 -10.25 11.39 10.63
C ARG A 160 -10.74 11.75 9.23
N ARG A 161 -9.82 11.84 8.25
CA ARG A 161 -10.17 12.12 6.86
C ARG A 161 -11.07 11.03 6.29
N ALA A 162 -10.77 9.77 6.55
CA ALA A 162 -11.58 8.66 6.05
C ALA A 162 -13.03 8.70 6.58
N ILE A 163 -13.24 9.11 7.82
CA ILE A 163 -14.59 9.30 8.40
C ILE A 163 -15.29 10.49 7.73
N GLU A 164 -14.62 11.63 7.62
CA GLU A 164 -15.19 12.86 7.03
C GLU A 164 -15.54 12.70 5.55
N TYR A 165 -14.87 11.79 4.86
CA TYR A 165 -15.12 11.46 3.45
C TYR A 165 -15.99 10.20 3.28
N ASP A 166 -16.64 9.72 4.33
CA ASP A 166 -17.50 8.52 4.30
C ASP A 166 -16.81 7.27 3.72
N CYS A 167 -15.51 7.11 3.95
CA CYS A 167 -14.77 5.92 3.52
C CYS A 167 -14.94 4.76 4.49
N ILE A 168 -15.28 5.05 5.73
CA ILE A 168 -15.41 4.10 6.82
C ILE A 168 -16.82 4.14 7.33
N ASP A 169 -17.41 2.96 7.58
CA ASP A 169 -18.67 2.87 8.32
C ASP A 169 -18.41 3.28 9.79
N PRO A 170 -19.04 4.38 10.28
CA PRO A 170 -18.80 4.89 11.64
C PRO A 170 -19.10 3.88 12.76
N VAL A 171 -19.96 2.90 12.49
CA VAL A 171 -20.31 1.83 13.45
C VAL A 171 -19.16 0.82 13.59
N SER A 172 -18.24 0.79 12.64
CA SER A 172 -17.17 -0.21 12.56
C SER A 172 -15.82 0.28 13.07
N TYR A 173 -15.72 1.56 13.48
CA TYR A 173 -14.50 2.11 14.06
C TYR A 173 -14.62 2.15 15.59
N THR A 174 -14.06 1.15 16.25
CA THR A 174 -14.02 1.02 17.71
C THR A 174 -12.60 0.84 18.19
#